data_c34ac01266e076a3533050861ff7a3ee
#
_entry.id   c34ac01266e076a3533050861ff7a3ee
#
_cell.length_a   1.000
_cell.length_b   1.000
_cell.length_c   1.000
_cell.angle_alpha   90.00
_cell.angle_beta   90.00
_cell.angle_gamma   90.00
#
_symmetry.space_group_name_H-M   'P 1'
#
loop_
_entity.id
_entity.type
_entity.pdbx_description
1 polymer ?
#
loop_
_entity_poly.entity_id
_entity_poly.type
_entity_poly.pdbx_seq_one_letter_code
_entity_poly.pdbx_strand_id
1 'polypeptide(L)'
;MKFLPLTLSLAATLMAGSAFAQSGYTIKLGYGSIDPRATSSDLKGTLPAVSKGGAYLGNVDMTGGLQLEVQRQDTLMFSIERALDEHWSVELRLGYPPKHDVKLRVSQPQLTGSYDNLSITGKTYVDKNLTTVAAITQGVEDKVKANNGLVVAGVRQWAPTLFLNYKFGDKTNALRPWVGVGVNHTTFKSSTNAVGDELYHDGGVRVKLSDSTGLAFQTGLTYQLDQNWSLQASWMTAAVKHNLTTYTDHSSQKATYRFHPSVFAAVVAYSF
;
A
#
# COMPACT_ATOMS: atom_id res chain seq x y z
N MET A 1 -11.98 -8.78 23.01
CA MET A 1 -12.54 -7.42 22.95
C MET A 1 -13.65 -7.40 21.91
N LYS A 2 -14.89 -7.12 22.33
CA LYS A 2 -16.09 -7.21 21.49
C LYS A 2 -16.15 -5.98 20.58
N PHE A 3 -16.22 -6.21 19.26
CA PHE A 3 -16.49 -5.17 18.28
C PHE A 3 -17.96 -4.74 18.40
N LEU A 4 -18.20 -3.50 18.80
CA LEU A 4 -19.52 -2.87 18.68
C LEU A 4 -19.82 -2.64 17.19
N PRO A 5 -21.04 -2.89 16.74
CA PRO A 5 -21.39 -2.73 15.33
C PRO A 5 -21.45 -1.25 14.96
N LEU A 6 -20.64 -0.88 13.99
CA LEU A 6 -20.53 0.46 13.39
C LEU A 6 -21.78 0.85 12.56
N THR A 7 -22.80 0.03 12.58
CA THR A 7 -24.03 0.20 11.78
C THR A 7 -25.04 1.19 12.35
N LEU A 8 -24.89 1.61 13.60
CA LEU A 8 -25.86 2.53 14.22
C LEU A 8 -25.51 4.02 14.07
N SER A 9 -24.27 4.36 13.74
CA SER A 9 -23.83 5.77 13.61
C SER A 9 -24.11 6.39 12.25
N LEU A 10 -24.32 5.61 11.19
CA LEU A 10 -24.61 6.15 9.84
C LEU A 10 -26.04 6.66 9.73
N ALA A 11 -27.00 6.06 10.46
CA ALA A 11 -28.39 6.51 10.48
C ALA A 11 -28.61 7.78 11.31
N ALA A 12 -27.81 8.01 12.35
CA ALA A 12 -27.91 9.21 13.19
C ALA A 12 -27.37 10.47 12.47
N THR A 13 -26.46 10.33 11.51
CA THR A 13 -25.90 11.45 10.74
C THR A 13 -26.86 11.98 9.67
N LEU A 14 -27.80 11.17 9.20
CA LEU A 14 -28.83 11.60 8.25
C LEU A 14 -29.95 12.45 8.88
N MET A 15 -30.13 12.38 10.20
CA MET A 15 -31.11 13.19 10.91
C MET A 15 -30.59 14.58 11.35
N ALA A 16 -29.28 14.82 11.23
CA ALA A 16 -28.70 16.15 11.50
C ALA A 16 -28.81 17.11 10.29
N GLY A 17 -29.53 16.71 9.24
CA GLY A 17 -29.62 17.43 7.96
C GLY A 17 -30.12 18.87 8.03
N SER A 18 -30.88 19.24 9.06
CA SER A 18 -31.37 20.62 9.21
C SER A 18 -30.33 21.63 9.74
N ALA A 19 -29.27 21.16 10.40
CA ALA A 19 -28.18 22.02 10.86
C ALA A 19 -27.11 22.30 9.78
N PHE A 20 -27.06 21.49 8.75
CA PHE A 20 -26.11 21.62 7.64
C PHE A 20 -26.66 22.37 6.43
N ALA A 21 -27.97 22.61 6.37
CA ALA A 21 -28.68 23.20 5.22
C ALA A 21 -28.28 24.67 4.86
N GLN A 22 -27.41 25.31 5.64
CA GLN A 22 -26.81 26.62 5.32
C GLN A 22 -25.29 26.62 5.35
N SER A 23 -24.64 25.45 5.40
CA SER A 23 -23.27 25.37 5.85
C SER A 23 -22.25 25.19 4.72
N GLY A 24 -22.66 25.03 3.44
CA GLY A 24 -21.74 24.81 2.31
C GLY A 24 -20.96 23.49 2.39
N TYR A 25 -21.51 22.47 3.04
CA TYR A 25 -20.92 21.15 3.07
C TYR A 25 -21.43 20.26 1.94
N THR A 26 -20.55 19.44 1.41
CA THR A 26 -20.84 18.41 0.40
C THR A 26 -20.31 17.06 0.88
N ILE A 27 -21.15 16.05 0.89
CA ILE A 27 -20.78 14.66 1.16
C ILE A 27 -20.67 13.93 -0.17
N LYS A 28 -19.61 13.17 -0.37
CA LYS A 28 -19.35 12.43 -1.60
C LYS A 28 -19.16 10.95 -1.29
N LEU A 29 -19.79 10.10 -2.08
CA LEU A 29 -19.66 8.65 -1.98
C LEU A 29 -19.54 8.04 -3.38
N GLY A 30 -18.66 7.09 -3.55
CA GLY A 30 -18.48 6.42 -4.83
C GLY A 30 -17.39 5.37 -4.82
N TYR A 31 -16.81 5.18 -5.97
CA TYR A 31 -15.87 4.10 -6.23
C TYR A 31 -14.58 4.66 -6.81
N GLY A 32 -13.46 4.08 -6.42
CA GLY A 32 -12.15 4.48 -6.91
C GLY A 32 -11.26 3.28 -7.20
N SER A 33 -10.44 3.45 -8.21
CA SER A 33 -9.43 2.49 -8.63
C SER A 33 -8.06 3.04 -8.32
N ILE A 34 -7.31 2.32 -7.50
CA ILE A 34 -6.00 2.71 -6.98
C ILE A 34 -4.94 1.86 -7.66
N ASP A 35 -4.16 2.47 -8.54
CA ASP A 35 -2.92 1.90 -9.06
C ASP A 35 -1.75 2.49 -8.26
N PRO A 36 -1.11 1.72 -7.37
CA PRO A 36 -0.04 2.23 -6.51
C PRO A 36 1.20 2.67 -7.29
N ARG A 37 1.43 2.15 -8.50
CA ARG A 37 2.65 2.36 -9.30
C ARG A 37 3.90 2.21 -8.45
N ALA A 38 3.92 1.16 -7.64
CA ALA A 38 4.94 0.97 -6.62
C ALA A 38 5.57 -0.40 -6.73
N THR A 39 6.84 -0.37 -7.10
CA THR A 39 7.78 -1.48 -6.92
C THR A 39 8.82 -1.03 -5.89
N SER A 40 9.19 -1.90 -4.98
CA SER A 40 10.23 -1.59 -4.01
C SER A 40 11.59 -1.39 -4.70
N SER A 41 12.52 -0.74 -4.03
CA SER A 41 13.93 -0.98 -4.33
C SER A 41 14.25 -2.47 -4.14
N ASP A 42 15.39 -2.90 -4.62
CA ASP A 42 15.88 -4.24 -4.32
C ASP A 42 15.87 -4.50 -2.81
N LEU A 43 15.39 -5.67 -2.44
CA LEU A 43 15.51 -6.20 -1.09
C LEU A 43 16.98 -6.45 -0.77
N LYS A 44 17.43 -5.98 0.38
CA LYS A 44 18.80 -6.17 0.86
C LYS A 44 18.77 -6.71 2.30
N GLY A 45 19.67 -7.63 2.60
CA GLY A 45 19.75 -8.26 3.90
C GLY A 45 20.09 -9.73 3.80
N THR A 46 19.37 -10.57 4.53
CA THR A 46 19.65 -12.00 4.56
C THR A 46 18.40 -12.84 4.27
N LEU A 47 18.58 -13.99 3.65
CA LEU A 47 17.55 -15.01 3.48
C LEU A 47 17.94 -16.26 4.25
N PRO A 48 17.00 -16.93 4.94
CA PRO A 48 17.31 -18.16 5.64
C PRO A 48 17.50 -19.30 4.65
N ALA A 49 18.54 -20.06 4.87
CA ALA A 49 18.75 -21.34 4.22
C ALA A 49 18.21 -22.45 5.12
N VAL A 50 17.35 -23.28 4.56
CA VAL A 50 16.67 -24.35 5.31
C VAL A 50 16.85 -25.66 4.54
N SER A 51 17.15 -26.73 5.25
CA SER A 51 17.27 -28.07 4.67
C SER A 51 15.91 -28.60 4.19
N LYS A 52 15.93 -29.66 3.39
CA LYS A 52 14.70 -30.39 2.98
C LYS A 52 13.87 -30.89 4.16
N GLY A 53 14.51 -31.14 5.31
CA GLY A 53 13.86 -31.55 6.54
C GLY A 53 13.40 -30.39 7.45
N GLY A 54 13.50 -29.13 7.00
CA GLY A 54 13.07 -27.97 7.76
C GLY A 54 14.10 -27.41 8.76
N ALA A 55 15.30 -28.01 8.87
CA ALA A 55 16.31 -27.50 9.77
C ALA A 55 16.97 -26.22 9.22
N TYR A 56 17.09 -25.19 10.05
CA TYR A 56 17.80 -23.97 9.74
C TYR A 56 19.31 -24.22 9.57
N LEU A 57 19.86 -23.80 8.45
CA LEU A 57 21.27 -24.00 8.07
C LEU A 57 22.11 -22.72 8.15
N GLY A 58 21.49 -21.59 8.43
CA GLY A 58 22.14 -20.28 8.43
C GLY A 58 21.51 -19.33 7.45
N ASN A 59 22.19 -18.24 7.13
CA ASN A 59 21.72 -17.19 6.24
C ASN A 59 22.56 -17.10 4.97
N VAL A 60 21.89 -16.73 3.89
CA VAL A 60 22.50 -16.32 2.62
C VAL A 60 22.33 -14.79 2.51
N ASP A 61 23.42 -14.08 2.27
CA ASP A 61 23.38 -12.64 2.07
C ASP A 61 22.72 -12.30 0.74
N MET A 62 21.88 -11.27 0.75
CA MET A 62 21.14 -10.78 -0.41
C MET A 62 21.42 -9.30 -0.60
N THR A 63 21.95 -8.95 -1.77
CA THR A 63 22.32 -7.58 -2.13
C THR A 63 21.43 -6.97 -3.20
N GLY A 64 20.62 -7.78 -3.89
CA GLY A 64 19.70 -7.29 -4.91
C GLY A 64 19.01 -8.39 -5.71
N GLY A 65 18.28 -7.97 -6.73
CA GLY A 65 17.60 -8.82 -7.70
C GLY A 65 16.23 -9.34 -7.23
N LEU A 66 15.76 -8.96 -6.06
CA LEU A 66 14.42 -9.26 -5.54
C LEU A 66 13.71 -7.94 -5.21
N GLN A 67 12.48 -7.81 -5.69
CA GLN A 67 11.62 -6.66 -5.46
C GLN A 67 10.20 -7.10 -5.09
N LEU A 68 9.46 -6.22 -4.47
CA LEU A 68 8.05 -6.44 -4.16
C LEU A 68 7.21 -5.41 -4.91
N GLU A 69 6.22 -5.88 -5.66
CA GLU A 69 5.31 -5.07 -6.45
C GLU A 69 3.93 -5.07 -5.84
N VAL A 70 3.40 -3.87 -5.54
CA VAL A 70 2.05 -3.69 -5.00
C VAL A 70 1.05 -3.62 -6.15
N GLN A 71 0.04 -4.49 -6.11
CA GLN A 71 -0.94 -4.63 -7.18
C GLN A 71 -2.07 -3.59 -7.04
N ARG A 72 -2.70 -3.26 -8.18
CA ARG A 72 -3.88 -2.40 -8.25
C ARG A 72 -5.03 -2.97 -7.43
N GLN A 73 -5.81 -2.08 -6.80
CA GLN A 73 -7.00 -2.44 -6.05
C GLN A 73 -8.08 -1.37 -6.18
N ASP A 74 -9.31 -1.82 -6.20
CA ASP A 74 -10.47 -0.96 -6.22
C ASP A 74 -11.06 -0.84 -4.81
N THR A 75 -11.71 0.31 -4.52
CA THR A 75 -12.27 0.57 -3.19
C THR A 75 -13.42 1.57 -3.23
N LEU A 76 -14.22 1.57 -2.15
CA LEU A 76 -15.19 2.63 -1.90
C LEU A 76 -14.47 3.91 -1.46
N MET A 77 -14.87 5.02 -2.03
CA MET A 77 -14.37 6.36 -1.74
C MET A 77 -15.44 7.18 -1.02
N PHE A 78 -15.02 7.89 0.00
CA PHE A 78 -15.85 8.81 0.76
C PHE A 78 -15.09 10.12 0.95
N SER A 79 -15.77 11.25 0.83
CA SER A 79 -15.19 12.53 1.25
C SER A 79 -16.24 13.50 1.78
N ILE A 80 -15.75 14.43 2.59
CA ILE A 80 -16.49 15.59 3.06
C ILE A 80 -15.74 16.82 2.55
N GLU A 81 -16.46 17.68 1.85
CA GLU A 81 -15.96 18.95 1.33
C GLU A 81 -16.73 20.11 1.97
N ARG A 82 -16.01 21.16 2.33
CA ARG A 82 -16.59 22.44 2.78
C ARG A 82 -16.22 23.54 1.79
N ALA A 83 -17.22 24.18 1.22
CA ALA A 83 -17.01 25.39 0.42
C ALA A 83 -16.58 26.54 1.35
N LEU A 84 -15.51 27.24 0.99
CA LEU A 84 -15.03 28.45 1.64
C LEU A 84 -15.63 29.69 0.96
N ASP A 85 -15.72 29.64 -0.36
CA ASP A 85 -16.38 30.62 -1.20
C ASP A 85 -16.89 29.95 -2.50
N GLU A 86 -17.09 30.73 -3.56
CA GLU A 86 -17.57 30.23 -4.84
C GLU A 86 -16.59 29.31 -5.55
N HIS A 87 -15.29 29.54 -5.37
CA HIS A 87 -14.22 28.85 -6.07
C HIS A 87 -13.43 27.92 -5.17
N TRP A 88 -13.23 28.26 -3.90
CA TRP A 88 -12.38 27.52 -2.99
C TRP A 88 -13.16 26.58 -2.08
N SER A 89 -12.60 25.41 -1.84
CA SER A 89 -13.13 24.45 -0.88
C SER A 89 -12.01 23.64 -0.23
N VAL A 90 -12.29 23.15 0.98
CA VAL A 90 -11.44 22.18 1.69
C VAL A 90 -12.14 20.83 1.68
N GLU A 91 -11.43 19.77 1.28
CA GLU A 91 -11.95 18.41 1.18
C GLU A 91 -11.09 17.43 1.96
N LEU A 92 -11.71 16.70 2.89
CA LEU A 92 -11.13 15.53 3.51
C LEU A 92 -11.58 14.30 2.72
N ARG A 93 -10.65 13.66 2.02
CA ARG A 93 -10.89 12.44 1.23
C ARG A 93 -10.43 11.22 1.99
N LEU A 94 -11.29 10.22 2.02
CA LEU A 94 -11.09 8.93 2.67
C LEU A 94 -11.44 7.81 1.68
N GLY A 95 -10.78 6.65 1.85
CA GLY A 95 -11.16 5.42 1.15
C GLY A 95 -11.42 4.33 2.18
N TYR A 96 -12.30 3.40 1.89
CA TYR A 96 -12.32 2.16 2.65
C TYR A 96 -10.97 1.48 2.48
N PRO A 97 -10.25 1.09 3.55
CA PRO A 97 -8.87 0.63 3.45
C PRO A 97 -8.73 -0.59 2.52
N PRO A 98 -8.24 -0.42 1.28
CA PRO A 98 -8.09 -1.53 0.35
C PRO A 98 -7.00 -2.47 0.82
N LYS A 99 -7.15 -3.75 0.49
CA LYS A 99 -6.12 -4.77 0.67
C LYS A 99 -5.45 -5.03 -0.67
N HIS A 100 -4.26 -4.48 -0.85
CA HIS A 100 -3.45 -4.73 -2.04
C HIS A 100 -2.71 -6.06 -1.91
N ASP A 101 -2.68 -6.84 -2.97
CA ASP A 101 -1.79 -7.98 -3.10
C ASP A 101 -0.37 -7.51 -3.42
N VAL A 102 0.62 -8.18 -2.85
CA VAL A 102 2.05 -7.89 -3.07
C VAL A 102 2.70 -9.11 -3.71
N LYS A 103 3.22 -8.92 -4.92
CA LYS A 103 3.91 -9.96 -5.69
C LYS A 103 5.41 -9.86 -5.53
N LEU A 104 6.06 -11.02 -5.43
CA LEU A 104 7.51 -11.11 -5.54
C LEU A 104 7.93 -10.95 -7.00
N ARG A 105 8.91 -10.07 -7.25
CA ARG A 105 9.57 -9.91 -8.55
C ARG A 105 11.03 -10.31 -8.40
N VAL A 106 11.41 -11.30 -9.18
CA VAL A 106 12.77 -11.83 -9.19
C VAL A 106 13.36 -11.59 -10.56
N SER A 107 14.46 -10.84 -10.62
CA SER A 107 15.20 -10.59 -11.87
C SER A 107 16.47 -11.44 -11.92
N GLN A 108 17.53 -10.93 -11.34
CA GLN A 108 18.82 -11.59 -11.20
C GLN A 108 19.20 -11.60 -9.72
N PRO A 109 18.82 -12.64 -8.95
CA PRO A 109 19.12 -12.71 -7.53
C PRO A 109 20.63 -12.60 -7.27
N GLN A 110 21.00 -11.63 -6.44
CA GLN A 110 22.38 -11.45 -5.99
C GLN A 110 22.51 -12.03 -4.59
N LEU A 111 22.75 -13.35 -4.54
CA LEU A 111 22.84 -14.12 -3.32
C LEU A 111 24.28 -14.61 -3.10
N THR A 112 24.77 -14.48 -1.88
CA THR A 112 26.10 -14.91 -1.51
C THR A 112 26.01 -15.71 -0.21
N GLY A 113 26.30 -17.00 -0.30
CA GLY A 113 26.55 -17.83 0.87
C GLY A 113 27.98 -17.67 1.34
N SER A 114 28.18 -17.62 2.65
CA SER A 114 29.50 -17.68 3.23
C SER A 114 29.60 -18.77 4.26
N TYR A 115 30.81 -19.25 4.44
CA TYR A 115 31.14 -20.23 5.46
C TYR A 115 30.77 -19.78 6.88
N ASP A 116 30.99 -18.48 7.17
CA ASP A 116 30.72 -17.93 8.49
C ASP A 116 29.22 -17.77 8.79
N ASN A 117 28.41 -17.62 7.74
CA ASN A 117 26.96 -17.39 7.83
C ASN A 117 26.14 -18.68 7.79
N LEU A 118 26.73 -19.79 7.37
CA LEU A 118 26.06 -21.11 7.28
C LEU A 118 26.49 -22.00 8.43
N SER A 119 25.56 -22.26 9.34
CA SER A 119 25.76 -23.10 10.52
C SER A 119 25.30 -24.53 10.23
N ILE A 120 26.10 -25.29 9.50
CA ILE A 120 25.87 -26.71 9.34
C ILE A 120 26.49 -27.42 10.55
N THR A 121 25.79 -28.41 11.08
CA THR A 121 26.28 -29.22 12.20
C THR A 121 27.67 -29.75 11.86
N GLY A 122 28.68 -29.18 12.51
CA GLY A 122 30.09 -29.39 12.20
C GLY A 122 30.60 -28.34 11.20
N LYS A 123 31.04 -27.18 11.71
CA LYS A 123 31.83 -26.18 10.95
C LYS A 123 32.91 -26.86 10.08
N THR A 124 33.45 -27.96 10.57
CA THR A 124 34.41 -28.81 9.89
C THR A 124 33.94 -29.38 8.55
N TYR A 125 32.64 -29.56 8.37
CA TYR A 125 32.09 -30.10 7.12
C TYR A 125 31.98 -29.06 6.02
N VAL A 126 31.66 -27.82 6.39
CA VAL A 126 31.59 -26.68 5.45
C VAL A 126 32.99 -26.25 5.02
N ASP A 127 33.98 -26.30 5.91
CA ASP A 127 35.40 -25.97 5.63
C ASP A 127 36.00 -26.85 4.54
N LYS A 128 35.60 -28.10 4.50
CA LYS A 128 36.15 -29.06 3.54
C LYS A 128 35.39 -29.10 2.23
N ASN A 129 34.27 -28.36 2.10
CA ASN A 129 33.36 -28.56 0.96
C ASN A 129 32.70 -27.23 0.54
N LEU A 130 33.45 -26.33 -0.11
CA LEU A 130 32.94 -25.11 -0.77
C LEU A 130 31.74 -25.41 -1.70
N THR A 131 31.69 -26.63 -2.26
CA THR A 131 30.55 -27.16 -3.02
C THR A 131 29.26 -27.15 -2.22
N THR A 132 29.31 -27.34 -0.89
CA THR A 132 28.12 -27.34 -0.03
C THR A 132 27.57 -25.93 0.16
N VAL A 133 28.42 -24.92 0.34
CA VAL A 133 28.01 -23.51 0.42
C VAL A 133 27.36 -23.09 -0.89
N ALA A 134 27.95 -23.42 -2.03
CA ALA A 134 27.39 -23.13 -3.34
C ALA A 134 26.05 -23.85 -3.57
N ALA A 135 25.94 -25.12 -3.18
CA ALA A 135 24.70 -25.90 -3.33
C ALA A 135 23.55 -25.34 -2.45
N ILE A 136 23.86 -24.91 -1.22
CA ILE A 136 22.87 -24.29 -0.33
C ILE A 136 22.42 -22.92 -0.90
N THR A 137 23.36 -22.11 -1.36
CA THR A 137 23.07 -20.81 -1.99
C THR A 137 22.21 -21.00 -3.23
N GLN A 138 22.53 -21.96 -4.08
CA GLN A 138 21.76 -22.31 -5.28
C GLN A 138 20.35 -22.77 -4.89
N GLY A 139 20.20 -23.57 -3.84
CA GLY A 139 18.89 -24.01 -3.37
C GLY A 139 18.00 -22.85 -2.89
N VAL A 140 18.57 -21.83 -2.23
CA VAL A 140 17.86 -20.61 -1.87
C VAL A 140 17.47 -19.82 -3.13
N GLU A 141 18.38 -19.69 -4.09
CA GLU A 141 18.14 -18.99 -5.36
C GLU A 141 17.01 -19.67 -6.16
N ASP A 142 17.04 -20.97 -6.30
CA ASP A 142 16.02 -21.74 -7.02
C ASP A 142 14.64 -21.56 -6.38
N LYS A 143 14.58 -21.57 -5.05
CA LYS A 143 13.36 -21.32 -4.30
C LYS A 143 12.81 -19.92 -4.54
N VAL A 144 13.64 -18.89 -4.52
CA VAL A 144 13.22 -17.50 -4.81
C VAL A 144 12.71 -17.39 -6.23
N LYS A 145 13.44 -17.96 -7.20
CA LYS A 145 13.05 -17.96 -8.62
C LYS A 145 11.72 -18.69 -8.85
N ALA A 146 11.49 -19.79 -8.19
CA ALA A 146 10.23 -20.54 -8.27
C ALA A 146 9.00 -19.74 -7.78
N ASN A 147 9.22 -18.78 -6.89
CA ASN A 147 8.15 -17.92 -6.35
C ASN A 147 7.99 -16.59 -7.11
N ASN A 148 8.72 -16.39 -8.22
CA ASN A 148 8.60 -15.18 -9.03
C ASN A 148 7.16 -14.98 -9.56
N GLY A 149 6.60 -13.79 -9.35
CA GLY A 149 5.26 -13.43 -9.78
C GLY A 149 4.15 -13.89 -8.84
N LEU A 150 4.44 -14.69 -7.83
CA LEU A 150 3.44 -15.13 -6.86
C LEU A 150 3.13 -14.02 -5.84
N VAL A 151 1.89 -14.04 -5.32
CA VAL A 151 1.47 -13.17 -4.23
C VAL A 151 2.04 -13.73 -2.93
N VAL A 152 2.92 -12.96 -2.28
CA VAL A 152 3.62 -13.37 -1.04
C VAL A 152 3.13 -12.64 0.21
N ALA A 153 2.40 -11.52 0.02
CA ALA A 153 1.89 -10.72 1.13
C ALA A 153 0.65 -9.94 0.71
N GLY A 154 -0.08 -9.43 1.70
CA GLY A 154 -1.15 -8.46 1.53
C GLY A 154 -0.87 -7.22 2.37
N VAL A 155 -1.19 -6.05 1.82
CA VAL A 155 -1.02 -4.76 2.49
C VAL A 155 -2.34 -4.02 2.51
N ARG A 156 -2.84 -3.70 3.70
CA ARG A 156 -4.01 -2.83 3.86
C ARG A 156 -3.54 -1.40 4.08
N GLN A 157 -3.99 -0.50 3.22
CA GLN A 157 -3.60 0.90 3.21
C GLN A 157 -4.70 1.78 3.81
N TRP A 158 -4.32 2.71 4.68
CA TRP A 158 -5.14 3.81 5.16
C TRP A 158 -4.45 5.11 4.78
N ALA A 159 -5.10 5.96 3.97
CA ALA A 159 -4.47 7.11 3.33
C ALA A 159 -5.39 8.35 3.30
N PRO A 160 -5.82 8.89 4.47
CA PRO A 160 -6.55 10.14 4.52
C PRO A 160 -5.76 11.25 3.84
N THR A 161 -6.47 12.08 3.06
CA THR A 161 -5.87 13.19 2.32
C THR A 161 -6.72 14.44 2.49
N LEU A 162 -6.09 15.51 2.92
CA LEU A 162 -6.72 16.82 3.05
C LEU A 162 -6.31 17.68 1.86
N PHE A 163 -7.30 18.18 1.11
CA PHE A 163 -7.11 19.00 -0.08
C PHE A 163 -7.65 20.40 0.11
N LEU A 164 -6.99 21.36 -0.52
CA LEU A 164 -7.53 22.66 -0.88
C LEU A 164 -7.81 22.64 -2.40
N ASN A 165 -9.05 22.81 -2.77
CA ASN A 165 -9.52 22.75 -4.16
C ASN A 165 -9.88 24.13 -4.68
N TYR A 166 -9.63 24.33 -5.97
CA TYR A 166 -10.11 25.49 -6.74
C TYR A 166 -11.02 25.01 -7.87
N LYS A 167 -12.26 25.51 -7.90
CA LYS A 167 -13.28 25.21 -8.92
C LYS A 167 -13.34 26.35 -9.93
N PHE A 168 -13.19 26.02 -11.20
CA PHE A 168 -13.26 26.99 -12.29
C PHE A 168 -14.72 27.23 -12.70
N GLY A 169 -14.96 28.43 -13.27
CA GLY A 169 -16.30 28.83 -13.74
C GLY A 169 -17.28 29.14 -12.61
N ASP A 170 -18.45 29.64 -12.96
CA ASP A 170 -19.48 30.08 -12.03
C ASP A 170 -20.26 28.91 -11.44
N LYS A 171 -20.90 29.09 -10.28
CA LYS A 171 -21.74 28.08 -9.63
C LYS A 171 -22.92 27.60 -10.48
N THR A 172 -23.37 28.44 -11.41
CA THR A 172 -24.47 28.14 -12.33
C THR A 172 -24.08 27.24 -13.48
N ASN A 173 -22.79 27.01 -13.72
CA ASN A 173 -22.33 26.14 -14.79
C ASN A 173 -22.62 24.69 -14.45
N ALA A 174 -23.29 23.98 -15.35
CA ALA A 174 -23.60 22.57 -15.17
C ALA A 174 -22.33 21.69 -15.09
N LEU A 175 -21.26 22.10 -15.76
CA LEU A 175 -19.97 21.41 -15.75
C LEU A 175 -18.88 22.33 -15.20
N ARG A 176 -18.24 21.90 -14.10
CA ARG A 176 -17.16 22.67 -13.46
C ARG A 176 -15.90 21.82 -13.34
N PRO A 177 -14.82 22.14 -14.05
CA PRO A 177 -13.51 21.58 -13.79
C PRO A 177 -12.93 22.16 -12.49
N TRP A 178 -12.06 21.37 -11.85
CA TRP A 178 -11.39 21.80 -10.63
C TRP A 178 -10.02 21.15 -10.47
N VAL A 179 -9.17 21.75 -9.68
CA VAL A 179 -7.86 21.26 -9.28
C VAL A 179 -7.70 21.37 -7.78
N GLY A 180 -6.85 20.54 -7.19
CA GLY A 180 -6.58 20.60 -5.76
C GLY A 180 -5.17 20.19 -5.42
N VAL A 181 -4.64 20.83 -4.38
CA VAL A 181 -3.36 20.46 -3.75
C VAL A 181 -3.62 20.07 -2.30
N GLY A 182 -2.85 19.15 -1.78
CA GLY A 182 -3.14 18.62 -0.46
C GLY A 182 -1.98 17.91 0.21
N VAL A 183 -2.29 17.37 1.38
CA VAL A 183 -1.38 16.57 2.19
C VAL A 183 -2.02 15.19 2.42
N ASN A 184 -1.29 14.16 2.06
CA ASN A 184 -1.65 12.78 2.29
C ASN A 184 -0.86 12.22 3.48
N HIS A 185 -1.54 11.49 4.35
CA HIS A 185 -0.90 10.70 5.40
C HIS A 185 -1.25 9.23 5.20
N THR A 186 -0.23 8.40 4.93
CA THR A 186 -0.45 6.97 4.65
C THR A 186 0.13 6.10 5.74
N THR A 187 -0.67 5.19 6.24
CA THR A 187 -0.30 4.13 7.18
C THR A 187 -0.65 2.77 6.61
N PHE A 188 0.05 1.72 7.06
CA PHE A 188 -0.12 0.38 6.55
C PHE A 188 -0.29 -0.66 7.66
N LYS A 189 -1.11 -1.68 7.35
CA LYS A 189 -1.11 -2.97 8.05
C LYS A 189 -0.80 -4.05 7.03
N SER A 190 0.30 -4.77 7.24
CA SER A 190 0.76 -5.83 6.36
C SER A 190 0.58 -7.21 7.00
N SER A 191 0.37 -8.20 6.16
CA SER A 191 0.34 -9.61 6.56
C SER A 191 0.96 -10.43 5.42
N THR A 192 1.73 -11.44 5.78
CA THR A 192 2.15 -12.49 4.84
C THR A 192 1.01 -13.47 4.59
N ASN A 193 1.17 -14.29 3.57
CA ASN A 193 0.33 -15.42 3.28
C ASN A 193 1.18 -16.72 3.35
N ALA A 194 0.55 -17.87 3.14
CA ALA A 194 1.25 -19.15 3.21
C ALA A 194 2.45 -19.23 2.26
N VAL A 195 2.36 -18.65 1.06
CA VAL A 195 3.47 -18.62 0.09
C VAL A 195 4.64 -17.77 0.61
N GLY A 196 4.34 -16.61 1.20
CA GLY A 196 5.34 -15.75 1.81
C GLY A 196 5.99 -16.39 3.03
N ASP A 197 5.21 -17.05 3.87
CA ASP A 197 5.73 -17.76 5.05
C ASP A 197 6.58 -18.97 4.63
N GLU A 198 6.15 -19.73 3.63
CA GLU A 198 6.90 -20.86 3.10
C GLU A 198 8.21 -20.46 2.43
N LEU A 199 8.27 -19.28 1.82
CA LEU A 199 9.50 -18.77 1.20
C LEU A 199 10.66 -18.70 2.22
N TYR A 200 10.36 -18.39 3.47
CA TYR A 200 11.35 -18.26 4.54
C TYR A 200 11.55 -19.55 5.33
N HIS A 201 10.51 -20.29 5.64
CA HIS A 201 10.56 -21.49 6.54
C HIS A 201 11.33 -21.27 7.85
N ASP A 202 11.26 -20.04 8.39
CA ASP A 202 12.07 -19.61 9.53
C ASP A 202 11.21 -18.83 10.53
N GLY A 203 10.18 -19.50 11.04
CA GLY A 203 9.15 -18.88 11.86
C GLY A 203 8.19 -18.01 11.05
N GLY A 204 7.36 -17.25 11.74
CA GLY A 204 6.41 -16.36 11.10
C GLY A 204 7.12 -15.12 10.49
N VAL A 205 6.78 -14.80 9.26
CA VAL A 205 7.30 -13.60 8.59
C VAL A 205 6.56 -12.37 9.11
N ARG A 206 7.31 -11.41 9.59
CA ARG A 206 6.81 -10.12 10.09
C ARG A 206 7.22 -9.02 9.13
N VAL A 207 6.26 -8.23 8.67
CA VAL A 207 6.48 -7.14 7.73
C VAL A 207 6.12 -5.82 8.40
N LYS A 208 7.03 -4.87 8.37
CA LYS A 208 6.84 -3.51 8.89
C LYS A 208 7.06 -2.49 7.78
N LEU A 209 6.05 -1.65 7.54
CA LEU A 209 6.17 -0.47 6.70
C LEU A 209 6.10 0.78 7.58
N SER A 210 6.94 1.77 7.29
CA SER A 210 6.87 3.06 7.98
C SER A 210 5.67 3.86 7.49
N ASP A 211 5.08 4.66 8.37
CA ASP A 211 4.13 5.68 7.97
C ASP A 211 4.83 6.77 7.14
N SER A 212 4.06 7.48 6.32
CA SER A 212 4.60 8.57 5.51
C SER A 212 3.57 9.67 5.30
N THR A 213 4.06 10.89 5.25
CA THR A 213 3.26 12.07 4.87
C THR A 213 3.89 12.68 3.62
N GLY A 214 3.08 13.06 2.66
CA GLY A 214 3.54 13.62 1.40
C GLY A 214 2.54 14.58 0.76
N LEU A 215 3.02 15.33 -0.22
CA LEU A 215 2.17 16.20 -1.02
C LEU A 215 1.26 15.37 -1.92
N ALA A 216 0.04 15.85 -2.10
CA ALA A 216 -0.97 15.27 -2.98
C ALA A 216 -1.47 16.31 -3.97
N PHE A 217 -1.86 15.85 -5.14
CA PHE A 217 -2.51 16.64 -6.18
C PHE A 217 -3.74 15.90 -6.68
N GLN A 218 -4.79 16.64 -7.00
CA GLN A 218 -5.98 16.09 -7.64
C GLN A 218 -6.55 17.04 -8.67
N THR A 219 -7.30 16.49 -9.63
CA THR A 219 -8.08 17.24 -10.61
C THR A 219 -9.33 16.46 -10.96
N GLY A 220 -10.35 17.16 -11.43
CA GLY A 220 -11.59 16.49 -11.80
C GLY A 220 -12.60 17.42 -12.45
N LEU A 221 -13.75 16.82 -12.70
CA LEU A 221 -14.92 17.47 -13.26
C LEU A 221 -16.11 17.21 -12.34
N THR A 222 -16.90 18.23 -12.08
CA THR A 222 -18.19 18.14 -11.42
C THR A 222 -19.27 18.41 -12.43
N TYR A 223 -20.26 17.52 -12.54
CA TYR A 223 -21.47 17.71 -13.32
C TYR A 223 -22.66 17.87 -12.40
N GLN A 224 -23.28 19.06 -12.39
CA GLN A 224 -24.44 19.37 -11.55
C GLN A 224 -25.69 18.74 -12.16
N LEU A 225 -26.38 17.90 -11.39
CA LEU A 225 -27.63 17.29 -11.78
C LEU A 225 -28.84 18.19 -11.43
N ASP A 226 -28.80 18.73 -10.20
CA ASP A 226 -29.78 19.67 -9.68
C ASP A 226 -29.14 20.56 -8.60
N GLN A 227 -29.93 21.24 -7.79
CA GLN A 227 -29.41 22.18 -6.76
C GLN A 227 -28.55 21.50 -5.68
N ASN A 228 -28.79 20.22 -5.39
CA ASN A 228 -28.13 19.49 -4.33
C ASN A 228 -27.23 18.35 -4.83
N TRP A 229 -27.60 17.70 -5.94
CA TRP A 229 -26.91 16.52 -6.44
C TRP A 229 -25.96 16.82 -7.57
N SER A 230 -24.78 16.21 -7.50
CA SER A 230 -23.81 16.25 -8.59
C SER A 230 -23.06 14.92 -8.75
N LEU A 231 -22.53 14.71 -9.94
CA LEU A 231 -21.59 13.62 -10.25
C LEU A 231 -20.19 14.22 -10.37
N GLN A 232 -19.21 13.49 -9.87
CA GLN A 232 -17.82 13.91 -10.00
C GLN A 232 -16.96 12.76 -10.50
N ALA A 233 -16.10 13.07 -11.47
CA ALA A 233 -15.00 12.21 -11.90
C ALA A 233 -13.68 12.90 -11.56
N SER A 234 -12.73 12.17 -10.98
CA SER A 234 -11.47 12.74 -10.56
C SER A 234 -10.30 11.80 -10.72
N TRP A 235 -9.14 12.38 -10.85
CA TRP A 235 -7.84 11.73 -10.74
C TRP A 235 -7.04 12.38 -9.63
N MET A 236 -6.32 11.57 -8.85
CA MET A 236 -5.40 12.06 -7.83
C MET A 236 -4.10 11.28 -7.79
N THR A 237 -3.07 11.92 -7.29
CA THR A 237 -1.77 11.30 -6.98
C THR A 237 -1.21 11.87 -5.68
N ALA A 238 -0.27 11.14 -5.08
CA ALA A 238 0.48 11.61 -3.91
C ALA A 238 1.94 11.15 -4.01
N ALA A 239 2.85 11.92 -3.45
CA ALA A 239 4.26 11.57 -3.40
C ALA A 239 4.61 11.14 -1.97
N VAL A 240 4.67 9.83 -1.72
CA VAL A 240 4.97 9.27 -0.41
C VAL A 240 6.11 8.24 -0.49
N LYS A 241 6.92 8.18 0.55
CA LYS A 241 8.07 7.27 0.64
C LYS A 241 7.97 6.45 1.92
N HIS A 242 8.11 5.14 1.81
CA HIS A 242 8.02 4.21 2.93
C HIS A 242 9.26 3.31 2.99
N ASN A 243 9.69 3.01 4.20
CA ASN A 243 10.73 2.01 4.44
C ASN A 243 10.04 0.70 4.82
N LEU A 244 10.44 -0.36 4.12
CA LEU A 244 10.03 -1.73 4.39
C LEU A 244 11.12 -2.42 5.20
N THR A 245 10.73 -3.13 6.22
CA THR A 245 11.56 -4.14 6.88
C THR A 245 10.76 -5.42 7.01
N THR A 246 11.30 -6.50 6.46
CA THR A 246 10.77 -7.86 6.64
C THR A 246 11.76 -8.60 7.52
N TYR A 247 11.26 -9.36 8.48
CA TYR A 247 12.12 -10.14 9.37
C TYR A 247 11.41 -11.43 9.81
N THR A 248 12.22 -12.45 10.00
CA THR A 248 11.87 -13.74 10.58
C THR A 248 12.59 -13.90 11.91
N ASP A 249 12.72 -15.11 12.42
CA ASP A 249 13.45 -15.34 13.67
C ASP A 249 14.97 -15.17 13.50
N HIS A 250 15.52 -15.45 12.29
CA HIS A 250 16.98 -15.41 12.05
C HIS A 250 17.39 -14.53 10.88
N SER A 251 16.46 -13.95 10.11
CA SER A 251 16.79 -13.16 8.93
C SER A 251 16.05 -11.83 8.88
N SER A 252 16.60 -10.89 8.15
CA SER A 252 15.93 -9.62 7.90
C SER A 252 16.29 -9.04 6.54
N GLN A 253 15.31 -8.39 5.91
CA GLN A 253 15.49 -7.66 4.66
C GLN A 253 14.92 -6.26 4.79
N LYS A 254 15.51 -5.34 4.03
CA LYS A 254 15.09 -3.95 3.96
C LYS A 254 14.94 -3.53 2.51
N ALA A 255 13.94 -2.70 2.26
CA ALA A 255 13.72 -2.03 0.98
C ALA A 255 13.05 -0.68 1.21
N THR A 256 12.99 0.13 0.16
CA THR A 256 12.29 1.40 0.16
C THR A 256 11.24 1.37 -0.94
N TYR A 257 10.05 1.85 -0.63
CA TYR A 257 9.00 2.14 -1.60
C TYR A 257 8.90 3.65 -1.84
N ARG A 258 8.76 4.01 -3.10
CA ARG A 258 8.31 5.34 -3.51
C ARG A 258 6.97 5.15 -4.22
N PHE A 259 5.92 5.69 -3.64
CA PHE A 259 4.58 5.59 -4.20
C PHE A 259 4.24 6.90 -4.91
N HIS A 260 3.81 6.75 -6.16
CA HIS A 260 3.17 7.79 -6.95
C HIS A 260 1.85 7.22 -7.49
N PRO A 261 0.88 6.92 -6.60
CA PRO A 261 -0.34 6.27 -7.00
C PRO A 261 -1.09 7.10 -8.04
N SER A 262 -1.73 6.40 -8.96
CA SER A 262 -2.73 6.97 -9.85
C SER A 262 -4.09 6.47 -9.37
N VAL A 263 -4.92 7.36 -8.87
CA VAL A 263 -6.24 7.04 -8.35
C VAL A 263 -7.29 7.71 -9.21
N PHE A 264 -8.14 6.91 -9.86
CA PHE A 264 -9.33 7.39 -10.54
C PHE A 264 -10.55 7.15 -9.66
N ALA A 265 -11.43 8.13 -9.55
CA ALA A 265 -12.66 7.97 -8.78
C ALA A 265 -13.85 8.58 -9.51
N ALA A 266 -14.99 7.93 -9.35
CA ALA A 266 -16.30 8.43 -9.73
C ALA A 266 -17.21 8.41 -8.49
N VAL A 267 -17.81 9.56 -8.17
CA VAL A 267 -18.61 9.72 -6.97
C VAL A 267 -19.89 10.48 -7.25
N VAL A 268 -20.91 10.17 -6.47
CA VAL A 268 -22.11 10.98 -6.31
C VAL A 268 -21.88 11.91 -5.13
N ALA A 269 -22.25 13.17 -5.29
CA ALA A 269 -22.10 14.19 -4.26
C ALA A 269 -23.44 14.84 -3.94
N TYR A 270 -23.67 15.08 -2.65
CA TYR A 270 -24.83 15.80 -2.14
C TYR A 270 -24.38 17.03 -1.35
N SER A 271 -24.87 18.18 -1.75
CA SER A 271 -24.61 19.48 -1.12
C SER A 271 -25.80 19.93 -0.29
N PHE A 272 -25.53 20.40 0.92
CA PHE A 272 -26.54 20.87 1.87
C PHE A 272 -26.70 22.38 1.80
#